data_89ce489440b1e3f47aa4beb2656c84b2
#
_entry.id   89ce489440b1e3f47aa4beb2656c84b2
#
_cell.length_a   1.000
_cell.length_b   1.000
_cell.length_c   1.000
_cell.angle_alpha   90.00
_cell.angle_beta   90.00
_cell.angle_gamma   90.00
#
_symmetry.space_group_name_H-M   'P 1'
#
loop_
_entity.id
_entity.type
_entity.pdbx_description
1 polymer ?
#
loop_
_entity_poly.entity_id
_entity_poly.type
_entity_poly.pdbx_seq_one_letter_code
_entity_poly.pdbx_strand_id
1 'polypeptide(L)'
;WVVTFVAYDCLYYWKHRFGHQWRIMWASHSAHHQSEEYNLSTALRQTSTDYIGFIFYLPLYLAGVPTEVIISVGSLNLIYQFWVHTEHVRRIGFLEWVLVTPSNHRVHHARNPEYIDKNYGGFFIIWDRIFGTFKDEETDRPCVYGVTNQLGSFNPLWANLYVWYDTFLISLKTKRWSDKVRVWFKGPGWYPEDAQPLKAADWQYPSFDPDISNFYKGYSFVQFWVITAVTLWLPSTQDIVSREFMLTVFFWCIFSLYVQGTFLE
;
A
#
# COMPACT_ATOMS: atom_id res chain seq x y z
N TRP A 1 -25.63 -10.25 3.59
CA TRP A 1 -24.77 -9.59 2.61
C TRP A 1 -24.61 -8.09 2.89
N VAL A 2 -25.71 -7.30 2.88
CA VAL A 2 -25.62 -5.83 3.06
C VAL A 2 -25.00 -5.47 4.42
N VAL A 3 -25.49 -6.06 5.50
CA VAL A 3 -24.93 -5.82 6.86
C VAL A 3 -23.46 -6.22 6.93
N THR A 4 -23.12 -7.37 6.34
CA THR A 4 -21.71 -7.82 6.29
C THR A 4 -20.84 -6.86 5.47
N PHE A 5 -21.34 -6.34 4.34
CA PHE A 5 -20.59 -5.38 3.53
C PHE A 5 -20.31 -4.09 4.30
N VAL A 6 -21.31 -3.53 4.99
CA VAL A 6 -21.14 -2.31 5.79
C VAL A 6 -20.19 -2.57 6.98
N ALA A 7 -20.33 -3.70 7.66
CA ALA A 7 -19.44 -4.07 8.77
C ALA A 7 -18.01 -4.31 8.27
N TYR A 8 -17.83 -5.01 7.14
CA TYR A 8 -16.54 -5.23 6.51
C TYR A 8 -15.85 -3.91 6.17
N ASP A 9 -16.57 -2.96 5.55
CA ASP A 9 -16.02 -1.67 5.16
C ASP A 9 -15.63 -0.80 6.38
N CYS A 10 -16.41 -0.88 7.47
CA CYS A 10 -16.03 -0.28 8.75
C CYS A 10 -14.73 -0.89 9.31
N LEU A 11 -14.59 -2.21 9.27
CA LEU A 11 -13.38 -2.89 9.72
C LEU A 11 -12.20 -2.61 8.78
N TYR A 12 -12.44 -2.48 7.48
CA TYR A 12 -11.46 -2.02 6.49
C TYR A 12 -10.94 -0.62 6.84
N TYR A 13 -11.82 0.32 7.18
CA TYR A 13 -11.41 1.65 7.63
C TYR A 13 -10.43 1.58 8.79
N TRP A 14 -10.71 0.78 9.81
CA TRP A 14 -9.80 0.62 10.96
C TRP A 14 -8.49 -0.06 10.57
N LYS A 15 -8.54 -1.15 9.78
CA LYS A 15 -7.34 -1.79 9.23
C LYS A 15 -6.47 -0.77 8.48
N HIS A 16 -7.08 0.01 7.61
CA HIS A 16 -6.40 1.00 6.78
C HIS A 16 -5.80 2.13 7.62
N ARG A 17 -6.57 2.66 8.58
CA ARG A 17 -6.08 3.66 9.53
C ARG A 17 -4.88 3.17 10.32
N PHE A 18 -4.92 1.96 10.86
CA PHE A 18 -3.77 1.38 11.55
C PHE A 18 -2.63 1.04 10.58
N GLY A 19 -2.93 0.79 9.31
CA GLY A 19 -1.96 0.70 8.22
C GLY A 19 -1.06 1.93 8.13
N HIS A 20 -1.57 3.10 8.45
CA HIS A 20 -0.82 4.35 8.50
C HIS A 20 -0.26 4.69 9.89
N GLN A 21 -0.94 4.30 10.95
CA GLN A 21 -0.61 4.73 12.32
C GLN A 21 0.32 3.78 13.08
N TRP A 22 0.47 2.52 12.64
CA TRP A 22 1.42 1.57 13.20
C TRP A 22 2.50 1.22 12.18
N ARG A 23 3.77 1.44 12.55
CA ARG A 23 4.88 1.23 11.63
C ARG A 23 4.96 -0.21 11.08
N ILE A 24 4.61 -1.21 11.88
CA ILE A 24 4.55 -2.61 11.43
C ILE A 24 3.50 -2.82 10.32
N MET A 25 2.37 -2.14 10.39
CA MET A 25 1.34 -2.21 9.35
C MET A 25 1.69 -1.28 8.16
N TRP A 26 2.29 -0.11 8.44
CA TRP A 26 2.82 0.76 7.40
C TRP A 26 3.90 0.08 6.57
N ALA A 27 4.75 -0.75 7.18
CA ALA A 27 5.75 -1.54 6.47
C ALA A 27 5.14 -2.44 5.37
N SER A 28 3.90 -2.89 5.57
CA SER A 28 3.13 -3.59 4.55
C SER A 28 2.43 -2.63 3.59
N HIS A 29 1.87 -1.52 4.08
CA HIS A 29 1.03 -0.64 3.29
C HIS A 29 1.81 0.39 2.46
N SER A 30 3.01 0.76 2.90
CA SER A 30 3.85 1.78 2.25
C SER A 30 4.12 1.51 0.77
N ALA A 31 4.26 0.26 0.35
CA ALA A 31 4.47 -0.11 -1.05
C ALA A 31 3.38 0.44 -1.98
N HIS A 32 2.13 0.49 -1.49
CA HIS A 32 0.99 1.05 -2.21
C HIS A 32 1.11 2.58 -2.37
N HIS A 33 1.61 3.29 -1.37
CA HIS A 33 1.76 4.75 -1.35
C HIS A 33 3.04 5.28 -2.01
N GLN A 34 4.00 4.41 -2.38
CA GLN A 34 5.29 4.85 -2.95
C GLN A 34 5.20 5.38 -4.37
N SER A 35 4.08 5.18 -5.08
CA SER A 35 3.92 5.69 -6.44
C SER A 35 3.92 7.22 -6.43
N GLU A 36 4.81 7.82 -7.20
CA GLU A 36 4.89 9.27 -7.40
C GLU A 36 3.98 9.74 -8.54
N GLU A 37 3.46 8.79 -9.31
CA GLU A 37 2.41 8.96 -10.31
C GLU A 37 1.11 8.37 -9.77
N TYR A 38 -0.03 9.00 -10.05
CA TYR A 38 -1.33 8.53 -9.57
C TYR A 38 -2.27 8.17 -10.72
N ASN A 39 -2.47 6.88 -10.89
CA ASN A 39 -3.31 6.33 -11.95
C ASN A 39 -3.77 4.90 -11.60
N LEU A 40 -4.52 4.24 -12.47
CA LEU A 40 -5.07 2.91 -12.22
C LEU A 40 -4.00 1.84 -11.90
N SER A 41 -2.75 2.02 -12.36
CA SER A 41 -1.66 1.09 -11.98
C SER A 41 -1.26 1.23 -10.51
N THR A 42 -1.52 2.38 -9.88
CA THR A 42 -1.32 2.59 -8.44
C THR A 42 -2.21 1.63 -7.64
N ALA A 43 -3.45 1.40 -8.09
CA ALA A 43 -4.35 0.43 -7.47
C ALA A 43 -3.80 -1.01 -7.49
N LEU A 44 -3.02 -1.36 -8.52
CA LEU A 44 -2.41 -2.69 -8.67
C LEU A 44 -1.10 -2.84 -7.89
N ARG A 45 -0.56 -1.74 -7.39
CA ARG A 45 0.65 -1.73 -6.57
C ARG A 45 0.32 -2.18 -5.14
N GLN A 46 0.17 -3.48 -4.96
CA GLN A 46 -0.18 -4.09 -3.69
C GLN A 46 1.05 -4.64 -2.96
N THR A 47 0.92 -4.74 -1.64
CA THR A 47 1.96 -5.33 -0.80
C THR A 47 1.98 -6.86 -0.88
N SER A 48 3.15 -7.45 -0.68
CA SER A 48 3.32 -8.89 -0.49
C SER A 48 3.41 -9.30 0.99
N THR A 49 3.30 -8.35 1.94
CA THR A 49 3.64 -8.56 3.35
C THR A 49 2.51 -8.24 4.34
N ASP A 50 1.26 -8.15 3.91
CA ASP A 50 0.10 -7.86 4.78
C ASP A 50 -0.36 -9.11 5.56
N TYR A 51 0.51 -9.63 6.43
CA TYR A 51 0.22 -10.84 7.23
C TYR A 51 -0.58 -10.57 8.50
N ILE A 52 -0.71 -9.31 8.94
CA ILE A 52 -1.38 -8.94 10.20
C ILE A 52 -2.78 -8.40 9.94
N GLY A 53 -3.04 -7.86 8.77
CA GLY A 53 -4.30 -7.17 8.44
C GLY A 53 -5.57 -8.03 8.63
N PHE A 54 -5.48 -9.36 8.54
CA PHE A 54 -6.62 -10.24 8.73
C PHE A 54 -7.25 -10.14 10.12
N ILE A 55 -6.49 -9.76 11.15
CA ILE A 55 -6.94 -9.63 12.54
C ILE A 55 -8.16 -8.71 12.64
N PHE A 56 -8.21 -7.67 11.82
CA PHE A 56 -9.32 -6.71 11.81
C PHE A 56 -10.64 -7.33 11.36
N TYR A 57 -10.61 -8.42 10.60
CA TYR A 57 -11.81 -9.11 10.13
C TYR A 57 -12.27 -10.26 11.03
N LEU A 58 -11.49 -10.60 12.07
CA LEU A 58 -11.88 -11.62 13.05
C LEU A 58 -13.27 -11.41 13.67
N PRO A 59 -13.73 -10.17 13.94
CA PRO A 59 -15.09 -9.97 14.45
C PRO A 59 -16.18 -10.53 13.54
N LEU A 60 -16.02 -10.54 12.22
CA LEU A 60 -16.99 -11.14 11.30
C LEU A 60 -17.02 -12.66 11.41
N TYR A 61 -15.84 -13.30 11.53
CA TYR A 61 -15.74 -14.74 11.75
C TYR A 61 -16.36 -15.14 13.11
N LEU A 62 -16.08 -14.37 14.16
CA LEU A 62 -16.64 -14.60 15.50
C LEU A 62 -18.17 -14.39 15.53
N ALA A 63 -18.69 -13.51 14.69
CA ALA A 63 -20.14 -13.34 14.51
C ALA A 63 -20.79 -14.44 13.64
N GLY A 64 -20.02 -15.44 13.20
CA GLY A 64 -20.52 -16.57 12.42
C GLY A 64 -20.79 -16.24 10.95
N VAL A 65 -20.19 -15.17 10.41
CA VAL A 65 -20.34 -14.86 8.98
C VAL A 65 -19.56 -15.90 8.17
N PRO A 66 -20.19 -16.55 7.16
CA PRO A 66 -19.52 -17.53 6.32
C PRO A 66 -18.31 -16.93 5.58
N THR A 67 -17.22 -17.70 5.46
CA THR A 67 -15.97 -17.26 4.85
C THR A 67 -16.15 -16.78 3.40
N GLU A 68 -16.98 -17.48 2.63
CA GLU A 68 -17.32 -17.12 1.25
C GLU A 68 -18.02 -15.76 1.13
N VAL A 69 -18.82 -15.37 2.14
CA VAL A 69 -19.45 -14.06 2.21
C VAL A 69 -18.41 -12.99 2.51
N ILE A 70 -17.50 -13.24 3.47
CA ILE A 70 -16.42 -12.32 3.82
C ILE A 70 -15.50 -12.08 2.61
N ILE A 71 -15.09 -13.15 1.92
CA ILE A 71 -14.26 -13.05 0.72
C ILE A 71 -14.98 -12.27 -0.38
N SER A 72 -16.26 -12.56 -0.62
CA SER A 72 -17.02 -11.89 -1.68
C SER A 72 -17.19 -10.40 -1.41
N VAL A 73 -17.55 -10.00 -0.18
CA VAL A 73 -17.70 -8.58 0.17
C VAL A 73 -16.35 -7.85 0.15
N GLY A 74 -15.27 -8.53 0.56
CA GLY A 74 -13.92 -8.00 0.48
C GLY A 74 -13.46 -7.78 -0.96
N SER A 75 -13.77 -8.74 -1.85
CA SER A 75 -13.48 -8.62 -3.29
C SER A 75 -14.26 -7.46 -3.92
N LEU A 76 -15.54 -7.29 -3.60
CA LEU A 76 -16.34 -6.16 -4.08
C LEU A 76 -15.79 -4.82 -3.59
N ASN A 77 -15.37 -4.75 -2.34
CA ASN A 77 -14.73 -3.56 -1.76
C ASN A 77 -13.42 -3.23 -2.50
N LEU A 78 -12.58 -4.24 -2.76
CA LEU A 78 -11.33 -4.05 -3.49
C LEU A 78 -11.54 -3.66 -4.96
N ILE A 79 -12.53 -4.27 -5.65
CA ILE A 79 -12.90 -3.89 -7.04
C ILE A 79 -13.36 -2.44 -7.09
N TYR A 80 -14.17 -2.02 -6.10
CA TYR A 80 -14.56 -0.62 -6.00
C TYR A 80 -13.36 0.31 -5.88
N GLN A 81 -12.38 -0.04 -5.07
CA GLN A 81 -11.20 0.80 -4.86
C GLN A 81 -10.30 0.94 -6.11
N PHE A 82 -10.44 0.08 -7.11
CA PHE A 82 -9.66 0.19 -8.33
C PHE A 82 -9.91 1.52 -9.08
N TRP A 83 -11.18 1.88 -9.30
CA TRP A 83 -11.53 3.05 -10.11
C TRP A 83 -11.23 4.39 -9.44
N VAL A 84 -11.10 4.43 -8.11
CA VAL A 84 -10.81 5.69 -7.39
C VAL A 84 -9.36 6.16 -7.58
N HIS A 85 -8.47 5.32 -8.11
CA HIS A 85 -7.08 5.66 -8.38
C HIS A 85 -6.93 6.35 -9.75
N THR A 86 -7.44 7.58 -9.86
CA THR A 86 -7.33 8.36 -11.11
C THR A 86 -7.39 9.87 -10.85
N GLU A 87 -6.67 10.63 -11.66
CA GLU A 87 -6.76 12.10 -11.71
C GLU A 87 -7.81 12.59 -12.73
N HIS A 88 -8.31 11.71 -13.62
CA HIS A 88 -9.25 12.09 -14.67
C HIS A 88 -10.66 12.41 -14.16
N VAL A 89 -11.06 11.81 -13.04
CA VAL A 89 -12.35 12.07 -12.42
C VAL A 89 -12.18 13.09 -11.31
N ARG A 90 -12.77 14.24 -11.52
CA ARG A 90 -12.81 15.32 -10.53
C ARG A 90 -13.89 15.03 -9.47
N ARG A 91 -14.32 16.05 -8.71
CA ARG A 91 -15.41 15.91 -7.75
C ARG A 91 -16.70 15.49 -8.42
N ILE A 92 -17.42 14.55 -7.83
CA ILE A 92 -18.69 14.00 -8.32
C ILE A 92 -19.91 14.44 -7.49
N GLY A 93 -19.77 15.57 -6.80
CA GLY A 93 -20.86 16.23 -6.10
C GLY A 93 -21.27 15.55 -4.79
N PHE A 94 -22.58 15.36 -4.57
CA PHE A 94 -23.11 14.87 -3.28
C PHE A 94 -22.65 13.44 -2.94
N LEU A 95 -22.25 12.65 -3.91
CA LEU A 95 -21.74 11.28 -3.67
C LEU A 95 -20.48 11.28 -2.80
N GLU A 96 -19.69 12.36 -2.82
CA GLU A 96 -18.49 12.52 -1.97
C GLU A 96 -18.82 12.68 -0.46
N TRP A 97 -20.09 12.78 -0.11
CA TRP A 97 -20.51 12.76 1.29
C TRP A 97 -20.64 11.36 1.84
N VAL A 98 -20.87 10.38 0.96
CA VAL A 98 -21.18 9.00 1.33
C VAL A 98 -20.12 8.03 0.86
N LEU A 99 -19.68 8.16 -0.40
CA LEU A 99 -18.76 7.23 -1.06
C LEU A 99 -17.33 7.79 -1.11
N VAL A 100 -16.37 6.91 -1.06
CA VAL A 100 -14.97 7.23 -1.40
C VAL A 100 -14.92 7.49 -2.90
N THR A 101 -14.45 8.65 -3.30
CA THR A 101 -14.33 9.09 -4.70
C THR A 101 -12.86 9.27 -5.07
N PRO A 102 -12.54 9.42 -6.36
CA PRO A 102 -11.17 9.76 -6.76
C PRO A 102 -10.62 11.01 -6.06
N SER A 103 -11.43 12.05 -5.85
CA SER A 103 -11.04 13.25 -5.10
C SER A 103 -10.67 12.94 -3.65
N ASN A 104 -11.48 12.14 -2.95
CA ASN A 104 -11.17 11.75 -1.58
C ASN A 104 -9.90 10.88 -1.51
N HIS A 105 -9.70 9.99 -2.48
CA HIS A 105 -8.60 9.04 -2.48
C HIS A 105 -7.28 9.66 -2.95
N ARG A 106 -7.31 10.70 -3.80
CA ARG A 106 -6.13 11.53 -4.09
C ARG A 106 -5.56 12.18 -2.84
N VAL A 107 -6.42 12.74 -1.99
CA VAL A 107 -6.01 13.29 -0.68
C VAL A 107 -5.34 12.22 0.18
N HIS A 108 -5.91 10.99 0.20
CA HIS A 108 -5.36 9.87 0.95
C HIS A 108 -3.94 9.48 0.49
N HIS A 109 -3.69 9.50 -0.82
CA HIS A 109 -2.37 9.18 -1.39
C HIS A 109 -1.38 10.34 -1.41
N ALA A 110 -1.83 11.54 -1.01
CA ALA A 110 -0.97 12.72 -1.05
C ALA A 110 0.00 12.77 0.13
N ARG A 111 1.27 13.15 -0.17
CA ARG A 111 2.32 13.36 0.83
C ARG A 111 2.38 14.80 1.37
N ASN A 112 1.50 15.68 0.92
CA ASN A 112 1.35 17.03 1.44
C ASN A 112 1.07 16.98 2.96
N PRO A 113 1.72 17.78 3.81
CA PRO A 113 1.55 17.71 5.26
C PRO A 113 0.10 17.82 5.74
N GLU A 114 -0.73 18.62 5.07
CA GLU A 114 -2.15 18.81 5.38
C GLU A 114 -3.06 17.63 5.02
N TYR A 115 -2.58 16.71 4.16
CA TYR A 115 -3.31 15.54 3.67
C TYR A 115 -2.85 14.23 4.32
N ILE A 116 -1.71 14.26 5.02
CA ILE A 116 -1.21 13.06 5.71
C ILE A 116 -2.24 12.58 6.73
N ASP A 117 -2.43 11.26 6.78
CA ASP A 117 -3.31 10.58 7.71
C ASP A 117 -4.79 10.99 7.57
N LYS A 118 -5.27 11.16 6.33
CA LYS A 118 -6.65 11.48 5.98
C LYS A 118 -7.27 10.42 5.05
N ASN A 119 -8.60 10.36 5.05
CA ASN A 119 -9.45 9.64 4.11
C ASN A 119 -9.16 8.14 3.98
N TYR A 120 -9.27 7.39 5.07
CA TYR A 120 -8.99 5.95 5.13
C TYR A 120 -10.11 5.03 4.62
N GLY A 121 -11.28 5.56 4.28
CA GLY A 121 -12.42 4.77 3.81
C GLY A 121 -12.07 3.92 2.57
N GLY A 122 -12.64 2.73 2.48
CA GLY A 122 -12.53 1.87 1.30
C GLY A 122 -13.66 2.11 0.30
N PHE A 123 -14.89 1.90 0.74
CA PHE A 123 -16.10 2.15 -0.05
C PHE A 123 -16.86 3.38 0.46
N PHE A 124 -17.06 3.50 1.77
CA PHE A 124 -17.77 4.63 2.39
C PHE A 124 -16.79 5.62 3.04
N ILE A 125 -16.85 6.89 2.61
CA ILE A 125 -16.14 8.02 3.25
C ILE A 125 -16.79 8.44 4.58
N ILE A 126 -17.97 7.92 4.87
CA ILE A 126 -18.72 8.19 6.10
C ILE A 126 -17.88 7.89 7.34
N TRP A 127 -17.06 6.83 7.31
CA TRP A 127 -16.21 6.47 8.44
C TRP A 127 -15.21 7.59 8.77
N ASP A 128 -14.61 8.18 7.75
CA ASP A 128 -13.70 9.32 7.95
C ASP A 128 -14.40 10.53 8.55
N ARG A 129 -15.63 10.77 8.19
CA ARG A 129 -16.45 11.86 8.77
C ARG A 129 -16.82 11.57 10.23
N ILE A 130 -17.22 10.33 10.54
CA ILE A 130 -17.57 9.91 11.90
C ILE A 130 -16.36 9.95 12.82
N PHE A 131 -15.20 9.47 12.36
CA PHE A 131 -13.98 9.35 13.18
C PHE A 131 -13.00 10.52 13.03
N GLY A 132 -13.39 11.60 12.33
CA GLY A 132 -12.64 12.88 12.25
C GLY A 132 -11.38 12.84 11.41
N THR A 133 -11.29 11.92 10.45
CA THR A 133 -10.14 11.80 9.53
C THR A 133 -10.44 12.31 8.12
N PHE A 134 -11.63 12.85 7.90
CA PHE A 134 -12.02 13.40 6.61
C PHE A 134 -11.27 14.70 6.28
N LYS A 135 -10.82 14.82 5.02
CA LYS A 135 -10.26 16.05 4.46
C LYS A 135 -10.68 16.17 2.99
N ASP A 136 -11.19 17.34 2.62
CA ASP A 136 -11.47 17.68 1.23
C ASP A 136 -10.19 17.93 0.45
N GLU A 137 -10.20 17.60 -0.84
CA GLU A 137 -9.18 18.03 -1.79
C GLU A 137 -9.32 19.54 -2.04
N GLU A 138 -8.27 20.31 -1.79
CA GLU A 138 -8.25 21.76 -1.96
C GLU A 138 -7.69 22.14 -3.35
N THR A 139 -8.36 23.04 -4.05
CA THR A 139 -8.00 23.41 -5.44
C THR A 139 -6.69 24.19 -5.51
N ASP A 140 -6.39 24.95 -4.47
CA ASP A 140 -5.17 25.75 -4.32
C ASP A 140 -3.97 24.93 -3.75
N ARG A 141 -4.20 23.69 -3.38
CA ARG A 141 -3.20 22.77 -2.83
C ARG A 141 -3.25 21.41 -3.56
N PRO A 142 -2.72 21.32 -4.78
CA PRO A 142 -2.75 20.09 -5.55
C PRO A 142 -2.05 18.96 -4.79
N CYS A 143 -2.59 17.75 -4.92
CA CYS A 143 -2.02 16.56 -4.33
C CYS A 143 -0.65 16.25 -4.95
N VAL A 144 0.34 16.00 -4.11
CA VAL A 144 1.68 15.52 -4.50
C VAL A 144 1.83 14.10 -3.97
N TYR A 145 2.03 13.14 -4.86
CA TYR A 145 1.98 11.71 -4.51
C TYR A 145 3.35 11.14 -4.12
N GLY A 146 3.30 9.99 -3.45
CA GLY A 146 4.47 9.31 -2.91
C GLY A 146 4.51 9.33 -1.39
N VAL A 147 5.58 8.82 -0.82
CA VAL A 147 5.82 8.78 0.64
C VAL A 147 6.73 9.94 1.07
N THR A 148 6.65 10.37 2.33
CA THR A 148 7.44 11.50 2.85
C THR A 148 8.95 11.26 2.84
N ASN A 149 9.38 10.00 2.84
CA ASN A 149 10.78 9.60 2.62
C ASN A 149 10.85 8.87 1.29
N GLN A 150 11.28 9.55 0.22
CA GLN A 150 11.35 8.99 -1.12
C GLN A 150 12.06 7.63 -1.13
N LEU A 151 11.46 6.63 -1.80
CA LEU A 151 12.10 5.33 -1.95
C LEU A 151 13.37 5.40 -2.81
N GLY A 152 13.36 6.22 -3.88
CA GLY A 152 14.46 6.39 -4.81
C GLY A 152 14.88 5.09 -5.48
N SER A 153 13.92 4.21 -5.81
CA SER A 153 14.20 2.90 -6.37
C SER A 153 12.98 2.35 -7.10
N PHE A 154 13.19 1.73 -8.26
CA PHE A 154 12.18 0.97 -8.98
C PHE A 154 12.21 -0.54 -8.64
N ASN A 155 13.08 -0.96 -7.71
CA ASN A 155 13.17 -2.34 -7.31
C ASN A 155 11.93 -2.77 -6.47
N PRO A 156 11.07 -3.67 -6.99
CA PRO A 156 9.84 -4.05 -6.30
C PRO A 156 10.07 -4.84 -5.00
N LEU A 157 11.19 -5.54 -4.88
CA LEU A 157 11.54 -6.22 -3.64
C LEU A 157 11.92 -5.21 -2.57
N TRP A 158 12.75 -4.22 -2.93
CA TRP A 158 13.13 -3.15 -2.02
C TRP A 158 11.91 -2.32 -1.60
N ALA A 159 11.02 -2.03 -2.54
CA ALA A 159 9.76 -1.35 -2.27
C ALA A 159 8.93 -2.02 -1.16
N ASN A 160 8.91 -3.36 -1.13
CA ASN A 160 8.19 -4.14 -0.13
C ASN A 160 8.95 -4.33 1.19
N LEU A 161 10.28 -4.22 1.20
CA LEU A 161 11.10 -4.61 2.34
C LEU A 161 11.74 -3.42 3.07
N TYR A 162 11.84 -2.24 2.44
CA TYR A 162 12.65 -1.17 2.99
C TYR A 162 12.17 -0.67 4.35
N VAL A 163 10.85 -0.54 4.58
CA VAL A 163 10.31 -0.09 5.88
C VAL A 163 10.50 -1.16 6.97
N TRP A 164 10.39 -2.45 6.60
CA TRP A 164 10.72 -3.56 7.51
C TRP A 164 12.18 -3.49 7.93
N TYR A 165 13.09 -3.33 6.98
CA TYR A 165 14.52 -3.23 7.20
C TYR A 165 14.88 -2.02 8.06
N ASP A 166 14.33 -0.83 7.72
CA ASP A 166 14.58 0.40 8.49
C ASP A 166 14.07 0.26 9.93
N THR A 167 12.84 -0.24 10.12
CA THR A 167 12.27 -0.48 11.44
C THR A 167 13.10 -1.44 12.27
N PHE A 168 13.59 -2.52 11.65
CA PHE A 168 14.48 -3.47 12.31
C PHE A 168 15.79 -2.82 12.73
N LEU A 169 16.41 -2.01 11.87
CA LEU A 169 17.64 -1.30 12.20
C LEU A 169 17.43 -0.29 13.34
N ILE A 170 16.33 0.45 13.37
CA ILE A 170 15.99 1.37 14.45
C ILE A 170 15.84 0.57 15.76
N SER A 171 15.12 -0.56 15.71
CA SER A 171 14.94 -1.46 16.86
C SER A 171 16.26 -1.98 17.40
N LEU A 172 17.25 -2.27 16.56
CA LEU A 172 18.58 -2.69 16.99
C LEU A 172 19.39 -1.54 17.60
N LYS A 173 19.32 -0.34 16.98
CA LYS A 173 20.12 0.84 17.39
C LYS A 173 19.72 1.37 18.75
N THR A 174 18.43 1.44 19.07
CA THR A 174 17.98 1.97 20.34
C THR A 174 18.41 1.11 21.52
N LYS A 175 18.82 1.75 22.62
CA LYS A 175 19.31 1.10 23.84
C LYS A 175 18.16 0.64 24.75
N ARG A 176 17.03 1.37 24.76
CA ARG A 176 15.88 1.09 25.61
C ARG A 176 15.07 -0.10 25.07
N TRP A 177 14.93 -1.14 25.85
CA TRP A 177 14.11 -2.31 25.47
C TRP A 177 12.65 -1.96 25.13
N SER A 178 12.04 -1.05 25.88
CA SER A 178 10.69 -0.59 25.58
C SER A 178 10.59 0.06 24.21
N ASP A 179 11.62 0.77 23.74
CA ASP A 179 11.61 1.47 22.47
C ASP A 179 11.91 0.54 21.32
N LYS A 180 12.63 -0.58 21.55
CA LYS A 180 12.77 -1.68 20.58
C LYS A 180 11.43 -2.27 20.16
N VAL A 181 10.48 -2.32 21.08
CA VAL A 181 9.11 -2.80 20.82
C VAL A 181 8.22 -1.65 20.31
N ARG A 182 8.29 -0.48 20.94
CA ARG A 182 7.45 0.68 20.58
C ARG A 182 7.60 1.10 19.14
N VAL A 183 8.80 1.00 18.55
CA VAL A 183 9.04 1.40 17.15
C VAL A 183 8.15 0.67 16.16
N TRP A 184 7.71 -0.54 16.48
CA TRP A 184 6.82 -1.33 15.62
C TRP A 184 5.35 -0.87 15.68
N PHE A 185 4.92 -0.32 16.84
CA PHE A 185 3.52 0.02 17.11
C PHE A 185 3.26 1.52 17.22
N LYS A 186 4.29 2.36 17.14
CA LYS A 186 4.18 3.81 16.97
C LYS A 186 4.08 4.18 15.50
N GLY A 187 3.63 5.41 15.23
CA GLY A 187 3.53 5.92 13.86
C GLY A 187 4.87 5.94 13.12
N PRO A 188 4.85 5.88 11.79
CA PRO A 188 6.07 5.85 10.96
C PRO A 188 7.02 7.02 11.19
N GLY A 189 6.48 8.18 11.58
CA GLY A 189 7.29 9.38 11.92
C GLY A 189 7.86 9.39 13.34
N TRP A 190 7.55 8.40 14.20
CA TRP A 190 8.10 8.34 15.53
C TRP A 190 9.45 7.62 15.56
N TYR A 191 10.42 8.20 16.26
CA TYR A 191 11.75 7.62 16.46
C TYR A 191 12.14 7.71 17.94
N PRO A 192 12.87 6.70 18.49
CA PRO A 192 13.52 6.82 19.80
C PRO A 192 14.50 7.99 19.84
N GLU A 193 14.69 8.61 21.02
CA GLU A 193 15.60 9.75 21.19
C GLU A 193 17.04 9.42 20.76
N ASP A 194 17.48 8.19 21.00
CA ASP A 194 18.83 7.70 20.71
C ASP A 194 18.98 7.04 19.32
N ALA A 195 17.93 7.06 18.51
CA ALA A 195 17.91 6.48 17.16
C ALA A 195 17.17 7.39 16.15
N GLN A 196 17.40 8.70 16.23
CA GLN A 196 16.83 9.68 15.31
C GLN A 196 17.35 9.49 13.88
N PRO A 197 16.53 9.76 12.84
CA PRO A 197 16.98 9.72 11.46
C PRO A 197 18.04 10.80 11.19
N LEU A 198 18.96 10.52 10.28
CA LEU A 198 20.03 11.49 9.91
C LEU A 198 19.47 12.72 9.17
N LYS A 199 18.35 12.54 8.46
CA LYS A 199 17.62 13.64 7.78
C LYS A 199 16.18 13.63 8.22
N ALA A 200 15.60 14.81 8.39
CA ALA A 200 14.16 14.95 8.55
C ALA A 200 13.45 14.48 7.27
N ALA A 201 12.23 13.98 7.43
CA ALA A 201 11.37 13.69 6.28
C ALA A 201 11.16 14.98 5.46
N ASP A 202 11.34 14.87 4.16
CA ASP A 202 11.10 15.97 3.21
C ASP A 202 10.04 15.50 2.21
N TRP A 203 8.91 16.17 2.17
CA TRP A 203 7.85 15.86 1.23
C TRP A 203 8.02 16.58 -0.13
N GLN A 204 8.96 17.56 -0.23
CA GLN A 204 9.20 18.40 -1.42
C GLN A 204 10.39 17.92 -2.24
N TYR A 205 10.55 16.61 -2.44
CA TYR A 205 11.58 16.09 -3.32
C TYR A 205 11.09 15.98 -4.77
N PRO A 206 11.97 16.11 -5.78
CA PRO A 206 11.64 15.86 -7.17
C PRO A 206 11.31 14.39 -7.42
N SER A 207 10.53 14.10 -8.46
CA SER A 207 10.24 12.73 -8.86
C SER A 207 11.52 11.95 -9.17
N PHE A 208 11.52 10.68 -8.78
CA PHE A 208 12.62 9.76 -9.09
C PHE A 208 12.52 9.32 -10.55
N ASP A 209 13.33 9.91 -11.41
CA ASP A 209 13.37 9.65 -12.86
C ASP A 209 14.84 9.55 -13.35
N PRO A 210 15.51 8.41 -13.11
CA PRO A 210 16.87 8.19 -13.57
C PRO A 210 16.94 8.10 -15.11
N ASP A 211 18.04 8.56 -15.67
CA ASP A 211 18.29 8.45 -17.11
C ASP A 211 18.63 7.01 -17.51
N ILE A 212 17.63 6.29 -18.01
CA ILE A 212 17.72 4.88 -18.35
C ILE A 212 17.64 4.72 -19.86
N SER A 213 18.56 3.93 -20.44
CA SER A 213 18.56 3.66 -21.87
C SER A 213 17.26 2.97 -22.34
N ASN A 214 16.84 3.24 -23.58
CA ASN A 214 15.64 2.62 -24.16
C ASN A 214 15.75 1.10 -24.25
N PHE A 215 16.98 0.54 -24.29
CA PHE A 215 17.20 -0.90 -24.27
C PHE A 215 16.71 -1.50 -22.94
N TYR A 216 17.10 -0.92 -21.79
CA TYR A 216 16.67 -1.42 -20.48
C TYR A 216 15.18 -1.18 -20.22
N LYS A 217 14.62 -0.06 -20.69
CA LYS A 217 13.16 0.19 -20.65
C LYS A 217 12.41 -0.89 -21.43
N GLY A 218 12.84 -1.21 -22.65
CA GLY A 218 12.24 -2.26 -23.48
C GLY A 218 12.41 -3.66 -22.88
N TYR A 219 13.60 -3.99 -22.36
CA TYR A 219 13.86 -5.25 -21.67
C TYR A 219 12.92 -5.43 -20.46
N SER A 220 12.85 -4.41 -19.60
CA SER A 220 12.01 -4.45 -18.40
C SER A 220 10.52 -4.58 -18.73
N PHE A 221 10.06 -3.93 -19.81
CA PHE A 221 8.68 -4.08 -20.28
C PHE A 221 8.38 -5.52 -20.72
N VAL A 222 9.25 -6.12 -21.53
CA VAL A 222 9.09 -7.52 -21.95
C VAL A 222 9.14 -8.47 -20.75
N GLN A 223 10.11 -8.29 -19.89
CA GLN A 223 10.31 -9.11 -18.69
C GLN A 223 9.10 -9.04 -17.73
N PHE A 224 8.51 -7.86 -17.57
CA PHE A 224 7.27 -7.67 -16.81
C PHE A 224 6.15 -8.58 -17.32
N TRP A 225 5.92 -8.60 -18.64
CA TRP A 225 4.87 -9.43 -19.23
C TRP A 225 5.18 -10.93 -19.13
N VAL A 226 6.45 -11.31 -19.25
CA VAL A 226 6.86 -12.71 -19.06
C VAL A 226 6.58 -13.15 -17.62
N ILE A 227 7.00 -12.36 -16.62
CA ILE A 227 6.75 -12.67 -15.20
C ILE A 227 5.25 -12.72 -14.93
N THR A 228 4.48 -11.75 -15.44
CA THR A 228 3.02 -11.71 -15.29
C THR A 228 2.37 -12.97 -15.86
N ALA A 229 2.72 -13.35 -17.08
CA ALA A 229 2.18 -14.56 -17.73
C ALA A 229 2.51 -15.82 -16.92
N VAL A 230 3.76 -15.95 -16.46
CA VAL A 230 4.19 -17.10 -15.64
C VAL A 230 3.45 -17.12 -14.29
N THR A 231 3.30 -15.97 -13.64
CA THR A 231 2.61 -15.87 -12.35
C THR A 231 1.13 -16.22 -12.45
N LEU A 232 0.46 -15.83 -13.54
CA LEU A 232 -0.94 -16.18 -13.79
C LEU A 232 -1.12 -17.64 -14.20
N TRP A 233 -0.14 -18.22 -14.90
CA TRP A 233 -0.17 -19.61 -15.35
C TRP A 233 0.14 -20.61 -14.23
N LEU A 234 1.10 -20.31 -13.37
CA LEU A 234 1.63 -21.26 -12.37
C LEU A 234 0.54 -21.87 -11.44
N PRO A 235 -0.43 -21.10 -10.90
CA PRO A 235 -1.49 -21.68 -10.05
C PRO A 235 -2.37 -22.69 -10.78
N SER A 236 -2.57 -22.53 -12.10
CA SER A 236 -3.38 -23.47 -12.89
C SER A 236 -2.71 -24.83 -13.12
N THR A 237 -1.44 -24.96 -12.80
CA THR A 237 -0.63 -26.17 -13.02
C THR A 237 -0.26 -26.89 -11.71
N GLN A 238 -0.77 -26.44 -10.57
CA GLN A 238 -0.40 -26.96 -9.24
C GLN A 238 -0.60 -28.48 -9.10
N ASP A 239 -1.57 -29.06 -9.82
CA ASP A 239 -1.87 -30.49 -9.78
C ASP A 239 -1.07 -31.31 -10.82
N ILE A 240 -0.30 -30.65 -11.69
CA ILE A 240 0.40 -31.26 -12.83
C ILE A 240 1.92 -31.23 -12.64
N VAL A 241 2.44 -30.15 -12.03
CA VAL A 241 3.87 -29.94 -11.85
C VAL A 241 4.32 -30.22 -10.43
N SER A 242 5.59 -30.61 -10.24
CA SER A 242 6.12 -30.88 -8.92
C SER A 242 6.27 -29.60 -8.09
N ARG A 243 6.24 -29.74 -6.76
CA ARG A 243 6.46 -28.64 -5.84
C ARG A 243 7.83 -27.98 -6.04
N GLU A 244 8.86 -28.76 -6.32
CA GLU A 244 10.23 -28.28 -6.58
C GLU A 244 10.26 -27.39 -7.83
N PHE A 245 9.53 -27.77 -8.88
CA PHE A 245 9.38 -26.94 -10.08
C PHE A 245 8.70 -25.61 -9.74
N MET A 246 7.58 -25.63 -9.02
CA MET A 246 6.87 -24.42 -8.60
C MET A 246 7.78 -23.49 -7.78
N LEU A 247 8.55 -24.02 -6.83
CA LEU A 247 9.52 -23.24 -6.04
C LEU A 247 10.63 -22.65 -6.92
N THR A 248 11.14 -23.43 -7.88
CA THR A 248 12.15 -22.95 -8.83
C THR A 248 11.64 -21.78 -9.65
N VAL A 249 10.42 -21.88 -10.19
CA VAL A 249 9.78 -20.79 -10.95
C VAL A 249 9.52 -19.57 -10.04
N PHE A 250 9.06 -19.78 -8.83
CA PHE A 250 8.85 -18.69 -7.85
C PHE A 250 10.16 -17.93 -7.58
N PHE A 251 11.26 -18.63 -7.28
CA PHE A 251 12.56 -17.97 -7.05
C PHE A 251 13.11 -17.32 -8.31
N TRP A 252 12.86 -17.89 -9.49
CA TRP A 252 13.19 -17.24 -10.76
C TRP A 252 12.43 -15.94 -10.95
N CYS A 253 11.14 -15.89 -10.64
CA CYS A 253 10.34 -14.66 -10.68
C CYS A 253 10.92 -13.59 -9.73
N ILE A 254 11.23 -13.97 -8.48
CA ILE A 254 11.84 -13.06 -7.50
C ILE A 254 13.18 -12.51 -8.00
N PHE A 255 14.07 -13.37 -8.50
CA PHE A 255 15.34 -12.95 -9.06
C PHE A 255 15.16 -12.04 -10.28
N SER A 256 14.23 -12.37 -11.17
CA SER A 256 13.93 -11.56 -12.35
C SER A 256 13.41 -10.16 -11.99
N LEU A 257 12.56 -10.05 -10.95
CA LEU A 257 12.09 -8.76 -10.44
C LEU A 257 13.24 -7.93 -9.83
N TYR A 258 14.17 -8.58 -9.13
CA TYR A 258 15.37 -7.92 -8.61
C TYR A 258 16.22 -7.35 -9.74
N VAL A 259 16.55 -8.17 -10.75
CA VAL A 259 17.35 -7.76 -11.92
C VAL A 259 16.66 -6.63 -12.68
N GLN A 260 15.34 -6.72 -12.87
CA GLN A 260 14.55 -5.67 -13.53
C GLN A 260 14.65 -4.35 -12.76
N GLY A 261 14.50 -4.37 -11.43
CA GLY A 261 14.67 -3.19 -10.60
C GLY A 261 16.05 -2.56 -10.78
N THR A 262 17.10 -3.38 -10.74
CA THR A 262 18.50 -2.92 -10.92
C THR A 262 18.75 -2.27 -12.29
N PHE A 263 18.08 -2.74 -13.35
CA PHE A 263 18.23 -2.17 -14.69
C PHE A 263 17.44 -0.86 -14.89
N LEU A 264 16.51 -0.57 -13.99
CA LEU A 264 15.70 0.65 -14.00
C LEU A 264 16.23 1.73 -13.04
N GLU A 265 17.39 1.55 -12.46
CA GLU A 265 18.13 2.47 -11.59
C GLU A 265 19.46 2.87 -12.24
#